data_360268b8d9fd5a123bfe3ac6eae68777
#
_entry.id   360268b8d9fd5a123bfe3ac6eae68777
#
_cell.length_a   1.000
_cell.length_b   1.000
_cell.length_c   1.000
_cell.angle_alpha   90.00
_cell.angle_beta   90.00
_cell.angle_gamma   90.00
#
_symmetry.space_group_name_H-M   'P 1'
#
loop_
_entity.id
_entity.type
_entity.pdbx_description
1 polymer ?
#
loop_
_entity_poly.entity_id
_entity_poly.type
_entity_poly.pdbx_seq_one_letter_code
_entity_poly.pdbx_strand_id
1 'polypeptide(L)'
;MYRLKDIQKELATLVGWRQSYDRDAKIDESLTVSDSGVMFQDVHPLVTLRNIESIMPLDYYLRYPEYRDTDTYKPGDKVVYGKDVLTLRPDVWEAITENVGVEPSDGENWKRYNPLSDYLRELNERAITNTVTRFINEKLIAGETKTLLERTNFFDGSGKINNEIDPTDSIVGYEILPVRSMGVTTKIEKIGLQFNKPGKVKLYLMHTSQVDPIKTFDLNYTKNGSYQWFDVGSDVLLPYMSEETSPGGLWYLCYDQKELPLGMYAINVSKDFSRDPCGTCNIGSVQAWRELTKYIRVSPYRVDSTQSEDGVKMWNIEMNMYTSAICYGLNVQLSVGCDITDFIIQSKYAFTHAVSLQMASYVLRELALNPNVRQNANQLNIDRETLLYEVDGNSQGRAQGIGYELKKAFEALSIDTKGMDRICLSCRNNGIRFKAT
;
A
#
# COMPACT_ATOMS: atom_id res chain seq x y z
N MET A 1 2.23 -7.90 8.62
CA MET A 1 2.39 -6.56 8.01
C MET A 1 1.11 -6.24 7.29
N TYR A 2 0.71 -4.98 7.15
CA TYR A 2 -0.42 -4.59 6.31
C TYR A 2 -0.06 -3.32 5.53
N ARG A 3 -0.60 -3.20 4.33
CA ARG A 3 -0.33 -2.10 3.40
C ARG A 3 -1.43 -1.05 3.55
N LEU A 4 -1.25 -0.14 4.52
CA LEU A 4 -2.28 0.85 4.85
C LEU A 4 -2.70 1.70 3.66
N LYS A 5 -1.77 2.11 2.79
CA LYS A 5 -2.09 2.91 1.58
C LYS A 5 -3.02 2.19 0.61
N ASP A 6 -2.82 0.87 0.42
CA ASP A 6 -3.68 0.07 -0.44
C ASP A 6 -5.08 -0.05 0.16
N ILE A 7 -5.14 -0.29 1.48
CA ILE A 7 -6.42 -0.32 2.21
C ILE A 7 -7.13 1.03 2.11
N GLN A 8 -6.44 2.14 2.35
CA GLN A 8 -7.02 3.48 2.23
C GLN A 8 -7.61 3.72 0.84
N LYS A 9 -6.87 3.38 -0.21
CA LYS A 9 -7.32 3.53 -1.60
C LYS A 9 -8.60 2.73 -1.88
N GLU A 10 -8.64 1.46 -1.45
CA GLU A 10 -9.77 0.56 -1.70
C GLU A 10 -11.00 0.87 -0.83
N LEU A 11 -10.80 1.47 0.34
CA LEU A 11 -11.89 1.86 1.24
C LEU A 11 -12.33 3.32 1.04
N ALA A 12 -11.64 4.12 0.25
CA ALA A 12 -11.93 5.54 0.07
C ALA A 12 -13.34 5.82 -0.46
N THR A 13 -13.87 4.92 -1.30
CA THR A 13 -15.20 5.05 -1.93
C THR A 13 -16.33 4.40 -1.13
N LEU A 14 -16.04 3.83 0.05
CA LEU A 14 -17.10 3.18 0.86
C LEU A 14 -18.17 4.12 1.33
N VAL A 15 -17.80 5.33 1.75
CA VAL A 15 -18.72 6.34 2.30
C VAL A 15 -18.71 7.54 1.38
N GLY A 16 -19.87 7.88 0.87
CA GLY A 16 -20.04 8.99 -0.05
C GLY A 16 -20.54 10.26 0.61
N TRP A 17 -20.62 11.31 -0.18
CA TRP A 17 -21.13 12.61 0.20
C TRP A 17 -22.25 13.05 -0.74
N ARG A 18 -23.39 13.49 -0.17
CA ARG A 18 -24.54 13.95 -0.94
C ARG A 18 -24.46 15.46 -1.18
N GLN A 19 -24.39 15.89 -2.42
CA GLN A 19 -24.25 17.31 -2.80
C GLN A 19 -25.51 18.19 -2.63
N SER A 20 -26.63 17.67 -2.14
CA SER A 20 -27.96 18.23 -2.36
C SER A 20 -28.33 19.47 -1.53
N TYR A 21 -27.45 20.01 -0.69
CA TYR A 21 -27.87 21.00 0.32
C TYR A 21 -27.36 22.40 0.14
N ASP A 22 -26.37 22.66 -0.72
CA ASP A 22 -25.87 24.00 -0.94
C ASP A 22 -25.58 24.24 -2.42
N ARG A 23 -26.10 25.36 -2.94
CA ARG A 23 -26.01 25.67 -4.38
C ARG A 23 -24.58 25.98 -4.84
N ASP A 24 -23.74 26.43 -3.91
CA ASP A 24 -22.41 26.94 -4.22
C ASP A 24 -21.27 25.99 -3.87
N ALA A 25 -21.54 24.95 -3.09
CA ALA A 25 -20.53 23.98 -2.68
C ALA A 25 -20.47 22.77 -3.62
N LYS A 26 -19.96 22.97 -4.84
CA LYS A 26 -19.62 21.83 -5.69
C LYS A 26 -18.44 21.08 -5.10
N ILE A 27 -18.71 19.90 -4.59
CA ILE A 27 -17.70 18.97 -4.09
C ILE A 27 -17.21 18.12 -5.26
N ASP A 28 -15.94 17.69 -5.20
CA ASP A 28 -15.33 16.79 -6.16
C ASP A 28 -16.23 15.54 -6.38
N GLU A 29 -16.54 15.24 -7.62
CA GLU A 29 -17.43 14.13 -8.00
C GLU A 29 -16.95 12.79 -7.44
N SER A 30 -15.65 12.60 -7.24
CA SER A 30 -15.09 11.40 -6.64
C SER A 30 -15.56 11.15 -5.19
N LEU A 31 -15.97 12.20 -4.47
CA LEU A 31 -16.49 12.11 -3.12
C LEU A 31 -18.00 11.82 -3.07
N THR A 32 -18.71 11.99 -4.20
CA THR A 32 -20.16 11.72 -4.28
C THR A 32 -20.49 10.26 -4.51
N VAL A 33 -19.50 9.45 -4.80
CA VAL A 33 -19.63 8.00 -4.99
C VAL A 33 -19.69 7.31 -3.63
N SER A 34 -20.58 6.34 -3.50
CA SER A 34 -20.64 5.47 -2.33
C SER A 34 -20.85 4.02 -2.77
N ASP A 35 -19.81 3.22 -2.71
CA ASP A 35 -19.88 1.78 -3.05
C ASP A 35 -20.82 1.01 -2.12
N SER A 36 -21.01 1.48 -0.90
CA SER A 36 -21.86 0.84 0.10
C SER A 36 -23.29 1.39 0.13
N GLY A 37 -23.57 2.51 -0.58
CA GLY A 37 -24.82 3.24 -0.47
C GLY A 37 -24.96 4.14 0.75
N VAL A 38 -23.98 4.14 1.66
CA VAL A 38 -23.97 4.99 2.87
C VAL A 38 -23.46 6.38 2.53
N MET A 39 -24.24 7.39 2.88
CA MET A 39 -23.85 8.79 2.76
C MET A 39 -23.49 9.36 4.13
N PHE A 40 -22.40 10.09 4.20
CA PHE A 40 -21.85 10.60 5.46
C PHE A 40 -22.83 11.47 6.25
N GLN A 41 -23.64 12.30 5.54
CA GLN A 41 -24.65 13.16 6.17
C GLN A 41 -25.78 12.38 6.86
N ASP A 42 -26.02 11.13 6.45
CA ASP A 42 -27.13 10.34 6.99
C ASP A 42 -26.82 9.79 8.38
N VAL A 43 -25.55 9.88 8.81
CA VAL A 43 -25.08 9.32 10.10
C VAL A 43 -25.56 10.15 11.29
N HIS A 44 -25.57 11.48 11.16
CA HIS A 44 -25.99 12.38 12.24
C HIS A 44 -26.54 13.71 11.69
N PRO A 45 -27.62 14.29 12.26
CA PRO A 45 -28.25 15.51 11.76
C PRO A 45 -27.34 16.75 11.72
N LEU A 46 -26.31 16.82 12.58
CA LEU A 46 -25.36 17.92 12.60
C LEU A 46 -24.19 17.76 11.60
N VAL A 47 -24.10 16.64 10.92
CA VAL A 47 -23.11 16.42 9.86
C VAL A 47 -23.62 17.00 8.56
N THR A 48 -23.57 18.32 8.44
CA THR A 48 -24.00 19.09 7.27
C THR A 48 -22.80 19.80 6.64
N LEU A 49 -22.89 20.13 5.34
CA LEU A 49 -21.87 20.93 4.65
C LEU A 49 -21.54 22.20 5.43
N ARG A 50 -22.56 22.96 5.79
CA ARG A 50 -22.42 24.20 6.51
C ARG A 50 -21.65 24.06 7.82
N ASN A 51 -21.95 23.01 8.59
CA ASN A 51 -21.27 22.76 9.85
C ASN A 51 -19.81 22.36 9.62
N ILE A 52 -19.55 21.53 8.61
CA ILE A 52 -18.18 21.11 8.26
C ILE A 52 -17.37 22.29 7.73
N GLU A 53 -17.93 23.13 6.86
CA GLU A 53 -17.26 24.34 6.42
C GLU A 53 -16.92 25.27 7.58
N SER A 54 -17.79 25.38 8.58
CA SER A 54 -17.55 26.25 9.74
C SER A 54 -16.36 25.82 10.60
N ILE A 55 -16.07 24.52 10.64
CA ILE A 55 -14.93 23.96 11.40
C ILE A 55 -13.67 23.78 10.58
N MET A 56 -13.77 23.84 9.25
CA MET A 56 -12.63 23.63 8.36
C MET A 56 -11.54 24.71 8.62
N PRO A 57 -10.30 24.30 8.89
CA PRO A 57 -9.20 25.24 9.11
C PRO A 57 -8.92 26.11 7.88
N LEU A 58 -8.56 27.38 8.13
CA LEU A 58 -8.18 28.31 7.07
C LEU A 58 -6.98 27.82 6.24
N ASP A 59 -6.13 26.98 6.83
CA ASP A 59 -4.97 26.40 6.18
C ASP A 59 -5.32 25.62 4.90
N TYR A 60 -6.54 25.09 4.77
CA TYR A 60 -6.99 24.43 3.55
C TYR A 60 -7.14 25.39 2.37
N TYR A 61 -7.41 26.66 2.63
CA TYR A 61 -7.43 27.69 1.60
C TYR A 61 -6.02 28.21 1.30
N LEU A 62 -5.15 28.28 2.30
CA LEU A 62 -3.80 28.83 2.21
C LEU A 62 -2.76 27.81 1.70
N ARG A 63 -3.15 26.59 1.41
CA ARG A 63 -2.25 25.56 0.84
C ARG A 63 -1.82 25.85 -0.58
N TYR A 64 -2.60 26.64 -1.31
CA TYR A 64 -2.39 26.92 -2.71
C TYR A 64 -1.62 28.23 -2.89
N PRO A 65 -0.74 28.32 -3.92
CA PRO A 65 -0.04 29.56 -4.22
C PRO A 65 -1.02 30.67 -4.64
N GLU A 66 -0.64 31.91 -4.40
CA GLU A 66 -1.37 33.04 -4.97
C GLU A 66 -1.19 33.08 -6.50
N TYR A 67 -2.26 33.45 -7.20
CA TYR A 67 -2.22 33.65 -8.65
C TYR A 67 -1.21 34.73 -9.01
N ARG A 68 -0.46 34.49 -10.09
CA ARG A 68 0.46 35.44 -10.73
C ARG A 68 0.23 35.45 -12.23
N ASP A 69 0.10 36.63 -12.79
CA ASP A 69 -0.13 36.84 -14.22
C ASP A 69 1.02 36.36 -15.13
N THR A 70 2.23 36.22 -14.58
CA THR A 70 3.43 35.78 -15.29
C THR A 70 3.59 34.27 -15.35
N ASP A 71 2.87 33.52 -14.53
CA ASP A 71 3.05 32.09 -14.39
C ASP A 71 2.19 31.31 -15.40
N THR A 72 2.72 30.17 -15.86
CA THR A 72 1.98 29.23 -16.72
C THR A 72 1.29 28.21 -15.86
N TYR A 73 -0.02 28.13 -16.00
CA TYR A 73 -0.86 27.17 -15.27
C TYR A 73 -1.29 26.04 -16.19
N LYS A 74 -1.19 24.81 -15.71
CA LYS A 74 -1.61 23.60 -16.40
C LYS A 74 -2.94 23.09 -15.86
N PRO A 75 -3.69 22.31 -16.63
CA PRO A 75 -4.91 21.67 -16.14
C PRO A 75 -4.68 20.95 -14.81
N GLY A 76 -5.50 21.27 -13.80
CA GLY A 76 -5.39 20.74 -12.44
C GLY A 76 -4.57 21.59 -11.46
N ASP A 77 -3.83 22.60 -11.94
CA ASP A 77 -3.14 23.54 -11.04
C ASP A 77 -4.16 24.39 -10.29
N LYS A 78 -3.90 24.60 -9.00
CA LYS A 78 -4.80 25.36 -8.12
C LYS A 78 -4.12 26.57 -7.55
N VAL A 79 -4.85 27.68 -7.54
CA VAL A 79 -4.35 28.99 -7.06
C VAL A 79 -5.40 29.70 -6.21
N VAL A 80 -4.93 30.59 -5.34
CA VAL A 80 -5.76 31.51 -4.59
C VAL A 80 -5.86 32.83 -5.35
N TYR A 81 -7.09 33.28 -5.62
CA TYR A 81 -7.35 34.58 -6.23
C TYR A 81 -8.69 35.14 -5.79
N GLY A 82 -8.66 36.32 -5.14
CA GLY A 82 -9.86 36.94 -4.60
C GLY A 82 -10.25 36.47 -3.20
N LYS A 83 -11.38 36.97 -2.72
CA LYS A 83 -11.97 36.58 -1.43
C LYS A 83 -13.48 36.62 -1.54
N ASP A 84 -14.11 35.62 -0.95
CA ASP A 84 -15.56 35.60 -0.77
C ASP A 84 -15.99 36.80 0.14
N VAL A 85 -16.95 37.57 -0.33
CA VAL A 85 -17.38 38.82 0.36
C VAL A 85 -18.10 38.54 1.68
N LEU A 86 -18.74 37.36 1.79
CA LEU A 86 -19.56 37.02 2.97
C LEU A 86 -18.74 36.32 4.04
N THR A 87 -17.87 35.39 3.61
CA THR A 87 -17.09 34.56 4.54
C THR A 87 -15.69 35.12 4.82
N LEU A 88 -15.22 36.07 4.01
CA LEU A 88 -13.85 36.61 4.00
C LEU A 88 -12.78 35.54 3.74
N ARG A 89 -13.16 34.38 3.29
CA ARG A 89 -12.25 33.28 2.93
C ARG A 89 -11.69 33.49 1.53
N PRO A 90 -10.44 33.09 1.28
CA PRO A 90 -9.87 33.16 -0.06
C PRO A 90 -10.65 32.27 -1.02
N ASP A 91 -10.83 32.71 -2.25
CA ASP A 91 -11.35 31.87 -3.32
C ASP A 91 -10.22 31.06 -3.93
N VAL A 92 -10.46 29.76 -4.15
CA VAL A 92 -9.52 28.85 -4.78
C VAL A 92 -10.04 28.49 -6.17
N TRP A 93 -9.12 28.52 -7.14
CA TRP A 93 -9.42 28.28 -8.55
C TRP A 93 -8.56 27.15 -9.08
N GLU A 94 -9.12 26.29 -9.90
CA GLU A 94 -8.45 25.21 -10.59
C GLU A 94 -8.43 25.49 -12.08
N ALA A 95 -7.23 25.42 -12.69
CA ALA A 95 -7.06 25.58 -14.13
C ALA A 95 -7.68 24.39 -14.87
N ILE A 96 -8.51 24.67 -15.88
CA ILE A 96 -9.13 23.67 -16.76
C ILE A 96 -8.28 23.46 -18.00
N THR A 97 -7.67 24.54 -18.49
CA THR A 97 -6.81 24.55 -19.67
C THR A 97 -5.46 25.16 -19.34
N GLU A 98 -4.46 24.89 -20.16
CA GLU A 98 -3.17 25.57 -20.03
C GLU A 98 -3.36 27.06 -20.39
N ASN A 99 -3.00 27.95 -19.46
CA ASN A 99 -3.17 29.39 -19.63
C ASN A 99 -2.06 30.20 -18.96
N VAL A 100 -1.87 31.44 -19.43
CA VAL A 100 -0.93 32.44 -18.89
C VAL A 100 -1.61 33.80 -18.92
N GLY A 101 -1.53 34.56 -17.85
CA GLY A 101 -2.06 35.93 -17.78
C GLY A 101 -3.60 36.04 -17.82
N VAL A 102 -4.32 34.92 -17.64
CA VAL A 102 -5.78 34.88 -17.59
C VAL A 102 -6.22 34.88 -16.13
N GLU A 103 -6.83 35.97 -15.67
CA GLU A 103 -7.35 36.07 -14.30
C GLU A 103 -8.38 34.94 -13.99
N PRO A 104 -8.26 34.30 -12.82
CA PRO A 104 -9.21 33.27 -12.41
C PRO A 104 -10.65 33.81 -12.30
N SER A 105 -11.53 33.21 -13.10
CA SER A 105 -12.98 33.44 -13.10
C SER A 105 -13.67 32.23 -13.67
N ASP A 106 -14.93 32.01 -13.30
CA ASP A 106 -15.72 30.91 -13.87
C ASP A 106 -15.82 31.03 -15.39
N GLY A 107 -15.31 30.04 -16.13
CA GLY A 107 -15.26 30.07 -17.58
C GLY A 107 -14.49 28.89 -18.20
N GLU A 108 -13.93 29.11 -19.39
CA GLU A 108 -13.23 28.06 -20.15
C GLU A 108 -11.87 27.71 -19.57
N ASN A 109 -11.18 28.65 -18.89
CA ASN A 109 -9.83 28.46 -18.39
C ASN A 109 -9.78 28.08 -16.91
N TRP A 110 -10.74 28.49 -16.14
CA TRP A 110 -10.78 28.30 -14.70
C TRP A 110 -12.14 27.83 -14.24
N LYS A 111 -12.15 27.03 -13.17
CA LYS A 111 -13.35 26.70 -12.38
C LYS A 111 -13.10 26.97 -10.91
N ARG A 112 -14.13 27.37 -10.20
CA ARG A 112 -14.03 27.53 -8.74
C ARG A 112 -13.81 26.17 -8.11
N TYR A 113 -12.80 26.06 -7.27
CA TYR A 113 -12.47 24.86 -6.51
C TYR A 113 -12.91 25.00 -5.07
N ASN A 114 -13.53 23.95 -4.52
CA ASN A 114 -13.93 23.95 -3.13
C ASN A 114 -12.91 23.17 -2.27
N PRO A 115 -12.09 23.84 -1.42
CA PRO A 115 -11.12 23.18 -0.54
C PRO A 115 -11.75 22.19 0.45
N LEU A 116 -13.06 22.25 0.64
CA LEU A 116 -13.80 21.26 1.43
C LEU A 116 -13.62 19.84 0.91
N SER A 117 -13.40 19.67 -0.39
CA SER A 117 -13.10 18.37 -1.00
C SER A 117 -11.83 17.75 -0.42
N ASP A 118 -10.78 18.53 -0.24
CA ASP A 118 -9.53 18.05 0.36
C ASP A 118 -9.71 17.74 1.84
N TYR A 119 -10.44 18.60 2.57
CA TYR A 119 -10.73 18.36 3.97
C TYR A 119 -11.52 17.05 4.17
N LEU A 120 -12.56 16.83 3.37
CA LEU A 120 -13.36 15.60 3.44
C LEU A 120 -12.55 14.36 3.07
N ARG A 121 -11.68 14.46 2.07
CA ARG A 121 -10.80 13.36 1.68
C ARG A 121 -9.84 13.00 2.82
N GLU A 122 -9.17 13.97 3.40
CA GLU A 122 -8.27 13.76 4.54
C GLU A 122 -9.01 13.25 5.78
N LEU A 123 -10.24 13.73 6.02
CA LEU A 123 -11.10 13.23 7.09
C LEU A 123 -11.44 11.75 6.91
N ASN A 124 -11.80 11.36 5.69
CA ASN A 124 -12.09 9.97 5.32
C ASN A 124 -10.85 9.08 5.48
N GLU A 125 -9.70 9.49 4.94
CA GLU A 125 -8.43 8.76 5.08
C GLU A 125 -8.04 8.56 6.56
N ARG A 126 -8.20 9.59 7.38
CA ARG A 126 -7.95 9.53 8.82
C ARG A 126 -8.93 8.58 9.52
N ALA A 127 -10.20 8.60 9.14
CA ALA A 127 -11.21 7.70 9.68
C ALA A 127 -10.94 6.24 9.31
N ILE A 128 -10.60 5.97 8.05
CA ILE A 128 -10.20 4.63 7.58
C ILE A 128 -8.98 4.15 8.37
N THR A 129 -7.93 4.98 8.45
CA THR A 129 -6.70 4.64 9.18
C THR A 129 -6.99 4.26 10.63
N ASN A 130 -7.75 5.09 11.33
CA ASN A 130 -8.07 4.81 12.73
C ASN A 130 -8.96 3.57 12.89
N THR A 131 -9.94 3.40 12.03
CA THR A 131 -10.85 2.25 12.07
C THR A 131 -10.09 0.95 11.82
N VAL A 132 -9.25 0.91 10.78
CA VAL A 132 -8.44 -0.28 10.45
C VAL A 132 -7.40 -0.55 11.52
N THR A 133 -6.68 0.45 11.98
CA THR A 133 -5.65 0.28 13.02
C THR A 133 -6.27 -0.21 14.33
N ARG A 134 -7.40 0.36 14.73
CA ARG A 134 -8.13 -0.08 15.92
C ARG A 134 -8.65 -1.50 15.77
N PHE A 135 -9.20 -1.84 14.60
CA PHE A 135 -9.66 -3.22 14.32
C PHE A 135 -8.51 -4.22 14.45
N ILE A 136 -7.34 -3.92 13.86
CA ILE A 136 -6.17 -4.79 13.95
C ILE A 136 -5.73 -4.95 15.40
N ASN A 137 -5.68 -3.88 16.17
CA ASN A 137 -5.22 -3.91 17.56
C ASN A 137 -6.20 -4.61 18.49
N GLU A 138 -7.50 -4.46 18.29
CA GLU A 138 -8.53 -4.99 19.20
C GLU A 138 -8.99 -6.41 18.83
N LYS A 139 -9.07 -6.72 17.53
CA LYS A 139 -9.67 -7.97 17.04
C LYS A 139 -8.66 -8.93 16.42
N LEU A 140 -7.75 -8.39 15.64
CA LEU A 140 -6.69 -9.15 15.02
C LEU A 140 -5.49 -9.12 15.96
N ILE A 141 -5.08 -10.26 16.38
CA ILE A 141 -4.08 -10.41 17.41
C ILE A 141 -2.70 -10.38 16.75
N ALA A 142 -1.70 -10.00 17.53
CA ALA A 142 -0.30 -9.80 17.14
C ALA A 142 0.35 -10.87 16.22
N GLY A 143 -0.30 -12.03 16.02
CA GLY A 143 0.14 -13.07 15.09
C GLY A 143 -0.01 -12.68 13.60
N GLU A 144 -0.98 -11.85 13.26
CA GLU A 144 -1.35 -11.54 11.87
C GLU A 144 -0.45 -10.48 11.22
N THR A 145 0.40 -9.84 12.01
CA THR A 145 1.47 -8.97 11.53
C THR A 145 2.87 -9.54 11.82
N LYS A 146 2.92 -10.82 12.16
CA LYS A 146 4.14 -11.49 12.61
C LYS A 146 5.13 -11.64 11.46
N THR A 147 6.40 -11.32 11.73
CA THR A 147 7.51 -11.73 10.87
C THR A 147 7.78 -13.22 11.09
N LEU A 148 7.64 -14.01 10.03
CA LEU A 148 7.86 -15.46 10.06
C LEU A 148 9.32 -15.81 9.80
N LEU A 149 9.96 -15.03 8.92
CA LEU A 149 11.37 -15.16 8.58
C LEU A 149 11.95 -13.76 8.41
N GLU A 150 13.04 -13.48 9.11
CA GLU A 150 13.69 -12.18 9.06
C GLU A 150 15.02 -12.27 8.31
N ARG A 151 15.18 -11.42 7.28
CA ARG A 151 16.45 -11.13 6.57
C ARG A 151 17.30 -12.36 6.25
N THR A 152 16.70 -13.37 5.68
CA THR A 152 17.39 -14.62 5.35
C THR A 152 17.88 -14.59 3.90
N ASN A 153 19.15 -14.92 3.70
CA ASN A 153 19.77 -15.04 2.38
C ASN A 153 19.50 -16.42 1.78
N PHE A 154 19.53 -16.51 0.45
CA PHE A 154 19.46 -17.83 -0.22
C PHE A 154 20.65 -18.70 0.17
N PHE A 155 21.81 -18.11 0.35
CA PHE A 155 23.00 -18.76 0.87
C PHE A 155 23.89 -17.74 1.58
N ASP A 156 24.80 -18.21 2.40
CA ASP A 156 25.63 -17.37 3.29
C ASP A 156 26.74 -16.57 2.59
N GLY A 157 26.91 -16.72 1.28
CA GLY A 157 27.94 -16.02 0.51
C GLY A 157 29.38 -16.42 0.81
N SER A 158 29.61 -17.34 1.78
CA SER A 158 30.91 -17.82 2.17
C SER A 158 31.46 -18.96 1.32
N GLY A 159 30.72 -19.30 0.24
CA GLY A 159 31.14 -20.35 -0.68
C GLY A 159 32.47 -20.02 -1.38
N LYS A 160 33.28 -21.04 -1.68
CA LYS A 160 34.48 -20.88 -2.48
C LYS A 160 34.10 -20.22 -3.81
N ILE A 161 34.85 -19.21 -4.23
CA ILE A 161 34.80 -18.66 -5.56
C ILE A 161 35.20 -19.78 -6.49
N ASN A 162 34.26 -20.34 -7.23
CA ASN A 162 34.53 -21.47 -8.06
C ASN A 162 34.98 -21.07 -9.44
N ASN A 163 34.12 -20.49 -10.25
CA ASN A 163 34.48 -20.14 -11.61
C ASN A 163 33.70 -18.93 -12.10
N GLU A 164 34.26 -18.18 -13.03
CA GLU A 164 33.52 -17.24 -13.84
C GLU A 164 32.57 -18.03 -14.76
N ILE A 165 31.37 -17.50 -14.92
CA ILE A 165 30.38 -18.11 -15.82
C ILE A 165 30.49 -17.43 -17.17
N ASP A 166 30.85 -18.21 -18.18
CA ASP A 166 30.85 -17.72 -19.54
C ASP A 166 29.43 -17.30 -19.96
N PRO A 167 29.27 -16.09 -20.50
CA PRO A 167 27.97 -15.63 -20.95
C PRO A 167 27.48 -16.48 -22.14
N THR A 168 26.25 -16.87 -22.08
CA THR A 168 25.55 -17.62 -23.14
C THR A 168 24.57 -16.77 -23.91
N ASP A 169 24.70 -15.45 -23.79
CA ASP A 169 23.77 -14.46 -24.39
C ASP A 169 22.29 -14.69 -24.01
N SER A 170 22.10 -15.19 -22.80
CA SER A 170 20.79 -15.60 -22.28
C SER A 170 20.33 -14.66 -21.14
N ILE A 171 19.03 -14.67 -20.87
CA ILE A 171 18.47 -14.14 -19.64
C ILE A 171 18.67 -15.21 -18.55
N VAL A 172 19.27 -14.80 -17.44
CA VAL A 172 19.63 -15.71 -16.36
C VAL A 172 19.19 -15.16 -15.01
N GLY A 173 18.89 -16.03 -14.06
CA GLY A 173 18.50 -15.59 -12.73
C GLY A 173 17.83 -16.67 -11.89
N TYR A 174 16.95 -16.24 -11.01
CA TYR A 174 16.16 -17.09 -10.15
C TYR A 174 14.68 -17.02 -10.48
N GLU A 175 14.07 -18.19 -10.62
CA GLU A 175 12.64 -18.39 -10.49
C GLU A 175 12.32 -18.50 -8.99
N ILE A 176 11.36 -17.71 -8.54
CA ILE A 176 10.92 -17.67 -7.16
C ILE A 176 9.42 -18.00 -7.12
N LEU A 177 9.07 -19.10 -6.50
CA LEU A 177 7.70 -19.53 -6.30
C LEU A 177 7.32 -19.30 -4.82
N PRO A 178 6.52 -18.28 -4.49
CA PRO A 178 5.91 -18.19 -3.18
C PRO A 178 5.02 -19.39 -2.92
N VAL A 179 5.15 -20.01 -1.76
CA VAL A 179 4.28 -21.12 -1.39
C VAL A 179 2.86 -20.57 -1.23
N ARG A 180 1.86 -21.29 -1.80
CA ARG A 180 0.46 -20.92 -1.71
C ARG A 180 0.01 -20.86 -0.25
N SER A 181 -0.04 -19.67 0.28
CA SER A 181 -0.43 -19.43 1.66
C SER A 181 -1.07 -18.04 1.73
N MET A 182 -2.39 -17.99 1.83
CA MET A 182 -3.11 -16.73 1.93
C MET A 182 -2.72 -16.02 3.23
N GLY A 183 -2.46 -14.72 3.11
CA GLY A 183 -2.03 -13.90 4.23
C GLY A 183 -0.54 -14.00 4.56
N VAL A 184 0.26 -14.66 3.71
CA VAL A 184 1.73 -14.66 3.83
C VAL A 184 2.32 -13.91 2.64
N THR A 185 3.18 -12.96 2.92
CA THR A 185 3.88 -12.18 1.90
C THR A 185 5.37 -12.26 2.09
N THR A 186 6.08 -12.49 0.98
CA THR A 186 7.54 -12.47 0.91
C THR A 186 7.99 -11.10 0.42
N LYS A 187 9.04 -10.55 1.04
CA LYS A 187 9.64 -9.26 0.70
C LYS A 187 11.11 -9.46 0.36
N ILE A 188 11.57 -8.86 -0.75
CA ILE A 188 12.99 -8.74 -1.04
C ILE A 188 13.53 -7.53 -0.26
N GLU A 189 14.49 -7.77 0.63
CA GLU A 189 15.16 -6.71 1.41
C GLU A 189 16.38 -6.20 0.68
N LYS A 190 17.21 -7.11 0.18
CA LYS A 190 18.45 -6.78 -0.52
C LYS A 190 18.72 -7.74 -1.67
N ILE A 191 19.40 -7.23 -2.67
CA ILE A 191 19.96 -8.03 -3.78
C ILE A 191 21.49 -8.02 -3.64
N GLY A 192 22.08 -9.19 -3.66
CA GLY A 192 23.52 -9.39 -3.65
C GLY A 192 24.05 -9.70 -5.04
N LEU A 193 25.10 -9.03 -5.45
CA LEU A 193 25.78 -9.24 -6.73
C LEU A 193 27.23 -9.66 -6.51
N GLN A 194 27.72 -10.56 -7.38
CA GLN A 194 29.12 -10.97 -7.41
C GLN A 194 29.60 -11.19 -8.85
N PHE A 195 30.40 -10.26 -9.35
CA PHE A 195 30.98 -10.28 -10.69
C PHE A 195 32.51 -10.12 -10.63
N ASN A 196 33.20 -10.53 -11.69
CA ASN A 196 34.66 -10.47 -11.77
C ASN A 196 35.23 -9.04 -11.83
N LYS A 197 34.44 -8.07 -12.29
CA LYS A 197 34.86 -6.66 -12.37
C LYS A 197 33.70 -5.69 -12.15
N PRO A 198 33.99 -4.41 -11.82
CA PRO A 198 32.97 -3.36 -11.70
C PRO A 198 32.21 -3.13 -12.99
N GLY A 199 30.92 -2.75 -12.86
CA GLY A 199 30.06 -2.39 -13.99
C GLY A 199 28.61 -2.16 -13.57
N LYS A 200 27.82 -1.67 -14.49
CA LYS A 200 26.37 -1.52 -14.30
C LYS A 200 25.68 -2.84 -14.63
N VAL A 201 24.78 -3.25 -13.76
CA VAL A 201 23.95 -4.44 -13.91
C VAL A 201 22.50 -4.02 -13.82
N LYS A 202 21.74 -4.33 -14.86
CA LYS A 202 20.30 -4.07 -14.90
C LYS A 202 19.55 -5.36 -14.57
N LEU A 203 18.83 -5.37 -13.46
CA LEU A 203 18.02 -6.51 -13.05
C LEU A 203 16.56 -6.22 -13.31
N TYR A 204 15.84 -7.27 -13.65
CA TYR A 204 14.41 -7.27 -13.90
C TYR A 204 13.71 -8.15 -12.88
N LEU A 205 12.67 -7.63 -12.26
CA LEU A 205 11.70 -8.41 -11.52
C LEU A 205 10.47 -8.59 -12.40
N MET A 206 10.23 -9.82 -12.79
CA MET A 206 9.14 -10.20 -13.69
C MET A 206 8.17 -11.14 -12.99
N HIS A 207 6.97 -11.21 -13.51
CA HIS A 207 5.93 -12.14 -13.05
C HIS A 207 5.20 -12.73 -14.26
N THR A 208 4.75 -13.97 -14.14
CA THR A 208 4.06 -14.67 -15.23
C THR A 208 2.75 -14.05 -15.70
N SER A 209 2.15 -13.16 -14.91
CA SER A 209 0.90 -12.47 -15.26
C SER A 209 1.05 -11.38 -16.31
N GLN A 210 2.27 -10.91 -16.57
CA GLN A 210 2.51 -9.81 -17.52
C GLN A 210 3.85 -9.96 -18.25
N VAL A 211 3.91 -9.41 -19.46
CA VAL A 211 5.10 -9.45 -20.30
C VAL A 211 6.17 -8.46 -19.84
N ASP A 212 5.74 -7.27 -19.40
CA ASP A 212 6.65 -6.22 -18.96
C ASP A 212 7.19 -6.48 -17.54
N PRO A 213 8.43 -6.07 -17.25
CA PRO A 213 8.96 -6.13 -15.91
C PRO A 213 8.10 -5.33 -14.92
N ILE A 214 7.77 -5.93 -13.78
CA ILE A 214 7.08 -5.23 -12.68
C ILE A 214 7.98 -4.15 -12.09
N LYS A 215 9.27 -4.44 -11.99
CA LYS A 215 10.27 -3.50 -11.49
C LYS A 215 11.62 -3.73 -12.16
N THR A 216 12.34 -2.65 -12.37
CA THR A 216 13.73 -2.68 -12.88
C THR A 216 14.66 -2.06 -11.85
N PHE A 217 15.84 -2.67 -11.66
CA PHE A 217 16.86 -2.18 -10.76
C PHE A 217 18.14 -1.89 -11.55
N ASP A 218 18.57 -0.64 -11.57
CA ASP A 218 19.86 -0.23 -12.15
C ASP A 218 20.90 -0.20 -11.03
N LEU A 219 21.72 -1.25 -10.97
CA LEU A 219 22.69 -1.44 -9.89
C LEU A 219 24.11 -1.19 -10.37
N ASN A 220 24.85 -0.37 -9.65
CA ASN A 220 26.25 -0.08 -9.94
C ASN A 220 27.17 -0.95 -9.08
N TYR A 221 27.63 -2.07 -9.62
CA TYR A 221 28.56 -2.96 -8.95
C TYR A 221 29.97 -2.35 -9.00
N THR A 222 30.58 -2.13 -7.85
CA THR A 222 31.86 -1.43 -7.74
C THR A 222 33.01 -2.31 -7.26
N LYS A 223 32.73 -3.57 -6.92
CA LYS A 223 33.71 -4.51 -6.40
C LYS A 223 34.34 -5.35 -7.52
N ASN A 224 35.37 -6.09 -7.15
CA ASN A 224 36.06 -7.03 -8.02
C ASN A 224 36.05 -8.41 -7.34
N GLY A 225 35.18 -9.30 -7.79
CA GLY A 225 35.07 -10.67 -7.29
C GLY A 225 34.41 -10.83 -5.91
N SER A 226 34.09 -9.75 -5.22
CA SER A 226 33.49 -9.80 -3.87
C SER A 226 32.00 -9.50 -3.89
N TYR A 227 31.24 -10.04 -2.96
CA TYR A 227 29.82 -9.71 -2.82
C TYR A 227 29.59 -8.23 -2.51
N GLN A 228 28.60 -7.67 -3.19
CA GLN A 228 28.05 -6.34 -2.90
C GLN A 228 26.55 -6.44 -2.75
N TRP A 229 26.04 -5.97 -1.61
CA TRP A 229 24.62 -5.94 -1.32
C TRP A 229 24.04 -4.57 -1.61
N PHE A 230 22.85 -4.55 -2.22
CA PHE A 230 22.09 -3.37 -2.55
C PHE A 230 20.73 -3.42 -1.85
N ASP A 231 20.38 -2.34 -1.17
CA ASP A 231 19.07 -2.17 -0.61
C ASP A 231 18.09 -1.83 -1.74
N VAL A 232 16.98 -2.57 -1.84
CA VAL A 232 16.03 -2.43 -2.98
C VAL A 232 14.75 -1.68 -2.62
N GLY A 233 14.67 -1.16 -1.41
CA GLY A 233 13.51 -0.44 -0.90
C GLY A 233 12.51 -1.31 -0.16
N SER A 234 11.51 -0.66 0.43
CA SER A 234 10.52 -1.34 1.29
C SER A 234 9.35 -1.97 0.54
N ASP A 235 9.24 -1.73 -0.75
CA ASP A 235 8.07 -1.99 -1.58
C ASP A 235 8.21 -3.18 -2.54
N VAL A 236 9.31 -3.94 -2.44
CA VAL A 236 9.53 -5.12 -3.28
C VAL A 236 8.90 -6.34 -2.64
N LEU A 237 7.61 -6.48 -2.85
CA LEU A 237 6.81 -7.58 -2.33
C LEU A 237 6.59 -8.63 -3.43
N LEU A 238 6.60 -9.90 -3.03
CA LEU A 238 6.27 -11.05 -3.85
C LEU A 238 4.99 -11.70 -3.29
N PRO A 239 3.82 -11.11 -3.49
CA PRO A 239 2.57 -11.70 -3.06
C PRO A 239 2.30 -12.98 -3.86
N TYR A 240 1.58 -13.91 -3.26
CA TYR A 240 0.95 -14.99 -4.00
C TYR A 240 -0.23 -14.38 -4.77
N MET A 241 -0.08 -14.19 -6.06
CA MET A 241 -1.16 -13.65 -6.90
C MET A 241 -2.09 -14.79 -7.32
N SER A 242 -3.29 -14.79 -6.77
CA SER A 242 -4.36 -15.69 -7.15
C SER A 242 -5.25 -14.96 -8.16
N GLU A 243 -4.88 -14.96 -9.42
CA GLU A 243 -5.79 -14.59 -10.49
C GLU A 243 -6.59 -15.79 -10.97
N GLU A 244 -7.81 -15.59 -11.42
CA GLU A 244 -8.69 -16.66 -11.94
C GLU A 244 -8.08 -17.44 -13.11
N THR A 245 -7.18 -16.79 -13.85
CA THR A 245 -6.55 -17.32 -15.07
C THR A 245 -5.15 -17.89 -14.87
N SER A 246 -4.48 -17.58 -13.76
CA SER A 246 -3.11 -18.03 -13.50
C SER A 246 -2.91 -18.31 -12.00
N PRO A 247 -3.14 -19.55 -11.56
CA PRO A 247 -3.01 -19.88 -10.14
C PRO A 247 -1.57 -19.70 -9.69
N GLY A 248 -1.35 -18.63 -8.92
CA GLY A 248 -0.17 -18.42 -8.14
C GLY A 248 1.01 -17.77 -8.83
N GLY A 249 1.15 -17.84 -10.10
CA GLY A 249 2.24 -17.27 -10.88
C GLY A 249 3.66 -17.49 -10.35
N LEU A 250 4.64 -17.27 -11.18
CA LEU A 250 6.05 -17.36 -10.84
C LEU A 250 6.68 -15.99 -10.92
N TRP A 251 7.54 -15.69 -9.97
CA TRP A 251 8.36 -14.50 -9.97
C TRP A 251 9.74 -14.84 -10.51
N TYR A 252 10.34 -13.91 -11.25
CA TYR A 252 11.68 -14.07 -11.80
C TYR A 252 12.50 -12.84 -11.48
N LEU A 253 13.63 -13.04 -10.82
CA LEU A 253 14.65 -12.03 -10.63
C LEU A 253 15.82 -12.36 -11.53
N CYS A 254 16.04 -11.55 -12.57
CA CYS A 254 16.94 -11.90 -13.65
C CYS A 254 17.66 -10.71 -14.25
N TYR A 255 18.65 -11.00 -15.08
CA TYR A 255 19.31 -10.04 -15.96
C TYR A 255 19.62 -10.68 -17.31
N ASP A 256 19.77 -9.82 -18.33
CA ASP A 256 20.23 -10.24 -19.65
C ASP A 256 21.75 -10.16 -19.71
N GLN A 257 22.40 -11.28 -19.98
CA GLN A 257 23.86 -11.34 -20.09
C GLN A 257 24.40 -10.45 -21.22
N LYS A 258 23.61 -10.17 -22.28
CA LYS A 258 23.98 -9.24 -23.36
C LYS A 258 24.08 -7.79 -22.90
N GLU A 259 23.41 -7.41 -21.82
CA GLU A 259 23.45 -6.04 -21.28
C GLU A 259 24.63 -5.82 -20.34
N LEU A 260 25.37 -6.86 -19.98
CA LEU A 260 26.56 -6.72 -19.17
C LEU A 260 27.69 -6.02 -19.95
N PRO A 261 28.50 -5.19 -19.28
CA PRO A 261 29.69 -4.61 -19.88
C PRO A 261 30.64 -5.71 -20.40
N LEU A 262 31.26 -5.44 -21.55
CA LEU A 262 32.18 -6.39 -22.21
C LEU A 262 33.21 -6.97 -21.22
N GLY A 263 33.29 -8.29 -21.13
CA GLY A 263 34.19 -9.02 -20.26
C GLY A 263 33.82 -8.97 -18.76
N MET A 264 32.59 -8.56 -18.41
CA MET A 264 32.03 -8.69 -17.10
C MET A 264 31.32 -10.03 -16.97
N TYR A 265 31.80 -10.89 -16.10
CA TYR A 265 31.27 -12.24 -15.90
C TYR A 265 30.76 -12.43 -14.49
N ALA A 266 29.66 -13.15 -14.35
CA ALA A 266 29.15 -13.56 -13.07
C ALA A 266 30.06 -14.60 -12.40
N ILE A 267 30.23 -14.53 -11.11
CA ILE A 267 30.96 -15.53 -10.35
C ILE A 267 29.95 -16.53 -9.78
N ASN A 268 30.18 -17.80 -10.12
CA ASN A 268 29.37 -18.89 -9.59
C ASN A 268 29.88 -19.32 -8.20
N VAL A 269 29.01 -19.21 -7.22
CA VAL A 269 29.17 -19.91 -5.96
C VAL A 269 28.32 -21.16 -6.05
N SER A 270 28.93 -22.31 -6.27
CA SER A 270 28.23 -23.57 -6.45
C SER A 270 27.33 -23.88 -5.25
N LYS A 271 26.02 -23.85 -5.45
CA LYS A 271 25.00 -24.22 -4.47
C LYS A 271 24.02 -25.17 -5.13
N ASP A 272 23.84 -26.32 -4.52
CA ASP A 272 22.82 -27.26 -4.95
C ASP A 272 21.51 -26.96 -4.23
N PHE A 273 20.61 -26.29 -4.94
CA PHE A 273 19.27 -25.96 -4.44
C PHE A 273 18.32 -27.18 -4.42
N SER A 274 18.71 -28.29 -5.00
CA SER A 274 17.92 -29.54 -5.06
C SER A 274 18.23 -30.51 -3.93
N ARG A 275 19.34 -30.35 -3.26
CA ARG A 275 19.82 -31.26 -2.21
C ARG A 275 19.89 -30.60 -0.86
N ASP A 276 19.44 -31.32 0.15
CA ASP A 276 19.79 -30.97 1.54
C ASP A 276 21.32 -30.93 1.65
N PRO A 277 21.92 -29.77 1.98
CA PRO A 277 23.37 -29.71 2.20
C PRO A 277 23.74 -30.72 3.29
N CYS A 278 24.82 -31.43 3.08
CA CYS A 278 25.31 -32.45 3.99
C CYS A 278 25.32 -31.93 5.46
N GLY A 279 24.57 -32.63 6.33
CA GLY A 279 24.19 -32.16 7.66
C GLY A 279 25.32 -31.95 8.66
N THR A 280 26.59 -32.07 8.26
CA THR A 280 27.74 -31.96 9.18
C THR A 280 28.61 -30.74 8.95
N CYS A 281 28.56 -30.07 7.79
CA CYS A 281 29.56 -29.03 7.47
C CYS A 281 29.07 -27.58 7.55
N ASN A 282 27.78 -27.32 7.64
CA ASN A 282 27.25 -25.95 7.69
C ASN A 282 25.81 -25.91 8.26
N ILE A 283 25.69 -26.22 9.53
CA ILE A 283 24.40 -26.35 10.22
C ILE A 283 23.54 -25.09 10.08
N GLY A 284 24.14 -23.88 10.13
CA GLY A 284 23.42 -22.62 10.03
C GLY A 284 22.80 -22.36 8.66
N SER A 285 23.51 -22.61 7.56
CA SER A 285 23.02 -22.42 6.19
C SER A 285 21.93 -23.42 5.83
N VAL A 286 22.05 -24.66 6.29
CA VAL A 286 21.04 -25.71 6.09
C VAL A 286 19.75 -25.35 6.80
N GLN A 287 19.84 -24.90 8.03
CA GLN A 287 18.67 -24.53 8.81
C GLN A 287 17.96 -23.30 8.21
N ALA A 288 18.72 -22.29 7.78
CA ALA A 288 18.16 -21.12 7.11
C ALA A 288 17.45 -21.52 5.81
N TRP A 289 18.05 -22.39 5.01
CA TRP A 289 17.42 -22.90 3.78
C TRP A 289 16.14 -23.70 4.07
N ARG A 290 16.12 -24.56 5.05
CA ARG A 290 14.94 -25.31 5.47
C ARG A 290 13.82 -24.40 5.96
N GLU A 291 14.14 -23.34 6.68
CA GLU A 291 13.17 -22.34 7.09
C GLU A 291 12.63 -21.56 5.88
N LEU A 292 13.52 -21.17 4.95
CA LEU A 292 13.15 -20.45 3.74
C LEU A 292 12.21 -21.26 2.84
N THR A 293 12.51 -22.56 2.63
CA THR A 293 11.74 -23.44 1.74
C THR A 293 10.33 -23.76 2.23
N LYS A 294 10.01 -23.42 3.46
CA LYS A 294 8.62 -23.46 3.94
C LYS A 294 7.74 -22.40 3.27
N TYR A 295 8.33 -21.29 2.83
CA TYR A 295 7.60 -20.11 2.34
C TYR A 295 7.82 -19.86 0.86
N ILE A 296 8.99 -20.22 0.34
CA ILE A 296 9.33 -20.04 -1.07
C ILE A 296 10.08 -21.22 -1.62
N ARG A 297 9.96 -21.44 -2.92
CA ARG A 297 10.85 -22.32 -3.69
C ARG A 297 11.64 -21.45 -4.65
N VAL A 298 12.91 -21.77 -4.81
CA VAL A 298 13.82 -21.02 -5.65
C VAL A 298 14.55 -21.98 -6.55
N SER A 299 14.56 -21.68 -7.84
CA SER A 299 15.26 -22.47 -8.85
C SER A 299 16.07 -21.55 -9.75
N PRO A 300 17.38 -21.78 -9.92
CA PRO A 300 18.13 -21.07 -10.93
C PRO A 300 17.66 -21.49 -12.32
N TYR A 301 17.57 -20.55 -13.23
CA TYR A 301 17.14 -20.82 -14.60
C TYR A 301 17.91 -19.99 -15.62
N ARG A 302 17.80 -20.41 -16.86
CA ARG A 302 18.30 -19.73 -18.04
C ARG A 302 17.25 -19.81 -19.14
N VAL A 303 17.09 -18.75 -19.90
CA VAL A 303 16.27 -18.72 -21.11
C VAL A 303 16.99 -17.94 -22.18
N ASP A 304 16.89 -18.39 -23.44
CA ASP A 304 17.49 -17.66 -24.53
C ASP A 304 16.80 -16.29 -24.69
N SER A 305 17.62 -15.23 -24.83
CA SER A 305 17.12 -13.87 -24.99
C SER A 305 16.42 -13.74 -26.33
N THR A 306 15.10 -13.73 -26.32
CA THR A 306 14.30 -13.40 -27.50
C THR A 306 13.88 -11.92 -27.41
N GLN A 307 14.20 -11.15 -28.44
CA GLN A 307 13.62 -9.81 -28.61
C GLN A 307 12.47 -9.90 -29.60
N SER A 308 11.35 -9.24 -29.29
CA SER A 308 10.28 -9.03 -30.27
C SER A 308 10.71 -8.02 -31.32
N GLU A 309 10.00 -7.98 -32.46
CA GLU A 309 10.21 -6.98 -33.52
C GLU A 309 10.11 -5.54 -33.00
N ASP A 310 9.38 -5.30 -31.93
CA ASP A 310 9.18 -4.00 -31.27
C ASP A 310 10.24 -3.68 -30.17
N GLY A 311 11.28 -4.50 -30.02
CA GLY A 311 12.32 -4.30 -29.00
C GLY A 311 11.91 -4.65 -27.57
N VAL A 312 10.70 -5.20 -27.37
CA VAL A 312 10.23 -5.69 -26.08
C VAL A 312 10.85 -7.07 -25.82
N LYS A 313 11.42 -7.25 -24.64
CA LYS A 313 11.96 -8.55 -24.25
C LYS A 313 10.81 -9.53 -24.01
N MET A 314 10.68 -10.49 -24.89
CA MET A 314 9.68 -11.55 -24.71
C MET A 314 10.24 -12.66 -23.83
N TRP A 315 9.49 -12.95 -22.80
CA TRP A 315 9.73 -14.06 -21.90
C TRP A 315 8.92 -15.28 -22.34
N ASN A 316 9.59 -16.32 -22.77
CA ASN A 316 8.92 -17.60 -23.05
C ASN A 316 9.24 -18.60 -21.95
N ILE A 317 8.30 -18.78 -21.02
CA ILE A 317 8.41 -19.70 -19.89
C ILE A 317 8.63 -21.15 -20.33
N GLU A 318 8.09 -21.54 -21.46
CA GLU A 318 8.22 -22.92 -21.99
C GLU A 318 9.67 -23.24 -22.40
N MET A 319 10.51 -22.23 -22.62
CA MET A 319 11.91 -22.38 -22.98
C MET A 319 12.87 -22.32 -21.80
N ASN A 320 12.38 -22.27 -20.58
CA ASN A 320 13.22 -22.22 -19.39
C ASN A 320 14.05 -23.50 -19.25
N MET A 321 15.36 -23.31 -19.12
CA MET A 321 16.28 -24.39 -18.77
C MET A 321 16.70 -24.23 -17.30
N TYR A 322 16.37 -25.21 -16.49
CA TYR A 322 16.72 -25.20 -15.08
C TYR A 322 18.13 -25.74 -14.85
N THR A 323 18.88 -25.05 -14.01
CA THR A 323 20.26 -25.39 -13.68
C THR A 323 20.39 -25.54 -12.17
N SER A 324 20.80 -26.71 -11.71
CA SER A 324 20.75 -27.05 -10.28
C SER A 324 21.84 -26.44 -9.39
N ALA A 325 22.90 -25.88 -9.94
CA ALA A 325 24.06 -25.46 -9.16
C ALA A 325 24.62 -24.08 -9.52
N ILE A 326 23.94 -23.29 -10.33
CA ILE A 326 24.45 -22.02 -10.82
C ILE A 326 23.69 -20.87 -10.18
N CYS A 327 24.38 -19.95 -9.49
CA CYS A 327 23.78 -18.79 -8.88
C CYS A 327 23.80 -17.54 -9.78
N TYR A 328 24.45 -17.56 -10.90
CA TYR A 328 24.60 -16.44 -11.84
C TYR A 328 25.07 -15.13 -11.17
N GLY A 329 25.91 -15.23 -10.14
CA GLY A 329 26.39 -14.08 -9.38
C GLY A 329 25.32 -13.37 -8.55
N LEU A 330 24.12 -13.97 -8.42
CA LEU A 330 23.00 -13.39 -7.66
C LEU A 330 22.83 -14.04 -6.30
N ASN A 331 22.45 -13.24 -5.33
CA ASN A 331 21.92 -13.68 -4.05
C ASN A 331 20.77 -12.75 -3.63
N VAL A 332 19.87 -13.22 -2.83
CA VAL A 332 18.72 -12.42 -2.38
C VAL A 332 18.54 -12.58 -0.88
N GLN A 333 18.35 -11.46 -0.20
CA GLN A 333 17.93 -11.45 1.20
C GLN A 333 16.44 -11.19 1.26
N LEU A 334 15.71 -12.11 1.88
CA LEU A 334 14.26 -12.10 1.98
C LEU A 334 13.79 -11.99 3.42
N SER A 335 12.63 -11.37 3.59
CA SER A 335 11.82 -11.47 4.80
C SER A 335 10.44 -12.03 4.43
N VAL A 336 9.86 -12.84 5.31
CA VAL A 336 8.51 -13.38 5.16
C VAL A 336 7.68 -12.94 6.34
N GLY A 337 6.51 -12.43 6.09
CA GLY A 337 5.60 -11.96 7.13
C GLY A 337 4.14 -12.23 6.81
N CYS A 338 3.31 -12.15 7.83
CA CYS A 338 1.88 -12.19 7.66
C CYS A 338 1.37 -10.85 7.15
N ASP A 339 0.49 -10.86 6.14
CA ASP A 339 -0.15 -9.71 5.54
C ASP A 339 -1.66 -9.94 5.44
N ILE A 340 -2.42 -9.10 6.12
CA ILE A 340 -3.89 -9.18 6.18
C ILE A 340 -4.57 -8.19 5.22
N THR A 341 -3.80 -7.47 4.41
CA THR A 341 -4.33 -6.41 3.53
C THR A 341 -5.46 -6.92 2.66
N ASP A 342 -5.23 -8.02 1.96
CA ASP A 342 -6.21 -8.56 1.00
C ASP A 342 -7.49 -9.05 1.69
N PHE A 343 -7.39 -9.59 2.91
CA PHE A 343 -8.56 -9.98 3.72
C PHE A 343 -9.39 -8.77 4.14
N ILE A 344 -8.74 -7.66 4.51
CA ILE A 344 -9.43 -6.41 4.82
C ILE A 344 -10.12 -5.86 3.58
N ILE A 345 -9.43 -5.83 2.43
CA ILE A 345 -9.97 -5.32 1.18
C ILE A 345 -11.17 -6.17 0.71
N GLN A 346 -11.07 -7.49 0.75
CA GLN A 346 -12.18 -8.39 0.41
C GLN A 346 -13.39 -8.21 1.33
N SER A 347 -13.15 -7.82 2.57
CA SER A 347 -14.20 -7.57 3.57
C SER A 347 -14.53 -6.09 3.74
N LYS A 348 -14.18 -5.22 2.76
CA LYS A 348 -14.27 -3.75 2.88
C LYS A 348 -15.63 -3.26 3.35
N TYR A 349 -16.73 -3.85 2.89
CA TYR A 349 -18.08 -3.44 3.27
C TYR A 349 -18.39 -3.60 4.76
N ALA A 350 -17.71 -4.50 5.46
CA ALA A 350 -17.86 -4.64 6.91
C ALA A 350 -17.39 -3.38 7.67
N PHE A 351 -16.50 -2.60 7.09
CA PHE A 351 -15.95 -1.38 7.70
C PHE A 351 -16.83 -0.15 7.51
N THR A 352 -17.80 -0.18 6.60
CA THR A 352 -18.60 1.00 6.19
C THR A 352 -19.19 1.74 7.37
N HIS A 353 -19.91 1.04 8.24
CA HIS A 353 -20.59 1.66 9.37
C HIS A 353 -19.61 2.23 10.40
N ALA A 354 -18.53 1.52 10.68
CA ALA A 354 -17.50 2.01 11.59
C ALA A 354 -16.74 3.24 11.04
N VAL A 355 -16.45 3.27 9.73
CA VAL A 355 -15.80 4.43 9.07
C VAL A 355 -16.73 5.64 9.09
N SER A 356 -18.00 5.48 8.71
CA SER A 356 -18.97 6.60 8.69
C SER A 356 -19.18 7.21 10.08
N LEU A 357 -19.33 6.38 11.12
CA LEU A 357 -19.43 6.84 12.51
C LEU A 357 -18.14 7.50 13.01
N GLN A 358 -16.97 6.98 12.60
CA GLN A 358 -15.68 7.58 12.96
C GLN A 358 -15.52 8.96 12.34
N MET A 359 -15.92 9.15 11.07
CA MET A 359 -15.94 10.46 10.41
C MET A 359 -16.87 11.43 11.16
N ALA A 360 -18.10 10.99 11.46
CA ALA A 360 -19.06 11.82 12.19
C ALA A 360 -18.56 12.20 13.60
N SER A 361 -17.94 11.27 14.30
CA SER A 361 -17.33 11.52 15.62
C SER A 361 -16.27 12.63 15.55
N TYR A 362 -15.45 12.67 14.50
CA TYR A 362 -14.48 13.75 14.31
C TYR A 362 -15.16 15.11 14.08
N VAL A 363 -16.15 15.16 13.20
CA VAL A 363 -16.89 16.41 12.93
C VAL A 363 -17.57 16.94 14.18
N LEU A 364 -18.28 16.10 14.92
CA LEU A 364 -18.97 16.51 16.14
C LEU A 364 -17.99 16.98 17.23
N ARG A 365 -16.84 16.33 17.36
CA ARG A 365 -15.79 16.73 18.29
C ARG A 365 -15.22 18.11 17.93
N GLU A 366 -14.92 18.34 16.65
CA GLU A 366 -14.44 19.65 16.19
C GLU A 366 -15.52 20.73 16.38
N LEU A 367 -16.79 20.45 16.09
CA LEU A 367 -17.90 21.37 16.36
C LEU A 367 -17.99 21.73 17.85
N ALA A 368 -17.78 20.76 18.74
CA ALA A 368 -17.82 21.00 20.18
C ALA A 368 -16.64 21.82 20.71
N LEU A 369 -15.47 21.67 20.09
CA LEU A 369 -14.22 22.28 20.57
C LEU A 369 -13.86 23.60 19.87
N ASN A 370 -14.37 23.83 18.66
CA ASN A 370 -14.02 25.01 17.87
C ASN A 370 -14.63 26.29 18.46
N PRO A 371 -13.82 27.26 18.92
CA PRO A 371 -14.32 28.51 19.50
C PRO A 371 -15.05 29.40 18.49
N ASN A 372 -14.74 29.29 17.19
CA ASN A 372 -15.33 30.10 16.13
C ASN A 372 -16.79 29.71 15.84
N VAL A 373 -17.15 28.46 16.08
CA VAL A 373 -18.54 27.97 15.92
C VAL A 373 -19.47 28.63 16.94
N ARG A 374 -18.96 29.03 18.11
CA ARG A 374 -19.75 29.68 19.17
C ARG A 374 -20.26 31.06 18.78
N GLN A 375 -19.56 31.83 17.95
CA GLN A 375 -20.01 33.14 17.51
C GLN A 375 -21.21 33.06 16.56
N ASN A 376 -21.33 31.95 15.81
CA ASN A 376 -22.44 31.66 14.93
C ASN A 376 -23.52 30.78 15.60
N ALA A 377 -23.26 30.22 16.76
CA ALA A 377 -24.12 29.27 17.46
C ALA A 377 -25.38 29.87 18.10
N ASN A 378 -25.50 31.20 18.15
CA ASN A 378 -26.74 31.86 18.57
C ASN A 378 -27.95 31.47 17.68
N GLN A 379 -27.71 30.85 16.55
CA GLN A 379 -28.78 30.33 15.67
C GLN A 379 -29.02 28.82 15.81
N LEU A 380 -28.14 28.05 16.45
CA LEU A 380 -28.20 26.60 16.43
C LEU A 380 -28.35 25.91 17.79
N ASN A 381 -28.34 26.64 18.92
CA ASN A 381 -28.44 26.07 20.27
C ASN A 381 -27.64 24.76 20.47
N ILE A 382 -26.46 24.70 19.88
CA ILE A 382 -25.59 23.52 20.00
C ILE A 382 -24.92 23.60 21.36
N ASP A 383 -25.44 22.82 22.30
CA ASP A 383 -24.82 22.69 23.61
C ASP A 383 -23.53 21.84 23.47
N ARG A 384 -22.41 22.48 23.81
CA ARG A 384 -21.09 21.83 23.76
C ARG A 384 -21.04 20.54 24.61
N GLU A 385 -21.65 20.57 25.79
CA GLU A 385 -21.64 19.43 26.68
C GLU A 385 -22.43 18.27 26.07
N THR A 386 -23.56 18.56 25.46
CA THR A 386 -24.39 17.58 24.77
C THR A 386 -23.61 16.94 23.60
N LEU A 387 -22.86 17.74 22.81
CA LEU A 387 -22.03 17.19 21.74
C LEU A 387 -20.87 16.33 22.24
N LEU A 388 -20.24 16.72 23.34
CA LEU A 388 -19.17 15.92 23.93
C LEU A 388 -19.71 14.61 24.50
N TYR A 389 -20.88 14.63 25.12
CA TYR A 389 -21.56 13.40 25.57
C TYR A 389 -21.94 12.49 24.41
N GLU A 390 -22.37 13.07 23.29
CA GLU A 390 -22.68 12.35 22.07
C GLU A 390 -21.45 11.62 21.53
N VAL A 391 -20.31 12.33 21.47
CA VAL A 391 -19.03 11.77 20.99
C VAL A 391 -18.45 10.74 21.95
N ASP A 392 -18.53 10.98 23.26
CA ASP A 392 -17.98 10.04 24.24
C ASP A 392 -18.88 8.80 24.44
N GLY A 393 -20.15 8.86 23.99
CA GLY A 393 -21.09 7.75 24.06
C GLY A 393 -21.58 7.41 25.45
N ASN A 394 -21.49 8.38 26.38
CA ASN A 394 -21.95 8.20 27.76
C ASN A 394 -22.60 9.51 28.26
N SER A 395 -23.92 9.60 28.15
CA SER A 395 -24.70 10.72 28.65
C SER A 395 -25.45 10.30 29.90
N GLN A 396 -25.18 10.99 31.02
CA GLN A 396 -25.89 10.79 32.30
C GLN A 396 -26.02 9.33 32.73
N GLY A 397 -24.97 8.51 32.52
CA GLY A 397 -24.97 7.09 32.86
C GLY A 397 -25.74 6.21 31.87
N ARG A 398 -26.24 6.74 30.78
CA ARG A 398 -26.87 5.97 29.69
C ARG A 398 -25.91 5.88 28.49
N ALA A 399 -25.69 4.66 28.05
CA ALA A 399 -24.91 4.39 26.85
C ALA A 399 -25.74 4.75 25.59
N GLN A 400 -25.44 5.87 24.99
CA GLN A 400 -26.11 6.40 23.78
C GLN A 400 -25.19 7.31 23.00
N GLY A 401 -25.61 7.72 21.81
CA GLY A 401 -24.88 8.63 20.94
C GLY A 401 -23.85 7.95 20.04
N ILE A 402 -23.20 8.74 19.19
CA ILE A 402 -22.26 8.27 18.16
C ILE A 402 -21.10 7.48 18.77
N GLY A 403 -20.57 7.90 19.91
CA GLY A 403 -19.48 7.16 20.56
C GLY A 403 -19.88 5.75 20.99
N TYR A 404 -21.11 5.58 21.46
CA TYR A 404 -21.64 4.27 21.80
C TYR A 404 -21.92 3.42 20.56
N GLU A 405 -22.51 4.00 19.51
CA GLU A 405 -22.75 3.32 18.25
C GLU A 405 -21.45 2.89 17.59
N LEU A 406 -20.43 3.75 17.59
CA LEU A 406 -19.10 3.44 17.11
C LEU A 406 -18.48 2.26 17.85
N LYS A 407 -18.61 2.23 19.19
CA LYS A 407 -18.15 1.09 19.99
C LYS A 407 -18.87 -0.20 19.59
N LYS A 408 -20.20 -0.17 19.43
CA LYS A 408 -20.98 -1.32 18.96
C LYS A 408 -20.59 -1.76 17.55
N ALA A 409 -20.36 -0.80 16.65
CA ALA A 409 -19.90 -1.09 15.31
C ALA A 409 -18.55 -1.82 15.32
N PHE A 410 -17.61 -1.42 16.19
CA PHE A 410 -16.36 -2.16 16.38
C PHE A 410 -16.56 -3.54 17.02
N GLU A 411 -17.45 -3.68 17.97
CA GLU A 411 -17.77 -4.99 18.56
C GLU A 411 -18.35 -5.96 17.53
N ALA A 412 -19.18 -5.47 16.61
CA ALA A 412 -19.79 -6.25 15.53
C ALA A 412 -18.85 -6.49 14.34
N LEU A 413 -17.81 -5.63 14.18
CA LEU A 413 -16.90 -5.71 13.06
C LEU A 413 -16.12 -7.03 13.07
N SER A 414 -16.20 -7.76 11.98
CA SER A 414 -15.47 -9.01 11.78
C SER A 414 -15.13 -9.18 10.30
N ILE A 415 -14.03 -9.85 10.02
CA ILE A 415 -13.63 -10.23 8.67
C ILE A 415 -13.56 -11.75 8.58
N ASP A 416 -13.79 -12.27 7.38
CA ASP A 416 -13.62 -13.71 7.14
C ASP A 416 -12.13 -14.00 6.91
N THR A 417 -11.54 -14.73 7.85
CA THR A 417 -10.14 -15.18 7.79
C THR A 417 -10.02 -16.63 7.35
N LYS A 418 -11.08 -17.20 6.77
CA LYS A 418 -11.01 -18.55 6.20
C LYS A 418 -10.00 -18.58 5.05
N GLY A 419 -9.14 -19.56 5.06
CA GLY A 419 -8.06 -19.70 4.09
C GLY A 419 -6.76 -19.02 4.49
N MET A 420 -6.75 -18.14 5.50
CA MET A 420 -5.51 -17.62 6.05
C MET A 420 -4.67 -18.73 6.68
N ASP A 421 -3.36 -18.67 6.48
CA ASP A 421 -2.46 -19.65 7.07
C ASP A 421 -2.58 -19.65 8.60
N ARG A 422 -2.66 -20.83 9.20
CA ARG A 422 -2.76 -20.99 10.64
C ARG A 422 -1.60 -20.37 11.42
N ILE A 423 -0.46 -20.25 10.80
CA ILE A 423 0.73 -19.60 11.37
C ILE A 423 0.51 -18.10 11.59
N CYS A 424 -0.32 -17.47 10.75
CA CYS A 424 -0.70 -16.08 10.83
C CYS A 424 -1.90 -15.83 11.73
N LEU A 425 -2.68 -16.87 12.05
CA LEU A 425 -3.79 -16.77 12.99
C LEU A 425 -3.28 -16.90 14.43
N SER A 426 -3.83 -16.10 15.32
CA SER A 426 -3.46 -16.22 16.73
C SER A 426 -4.09 -17.43 17.38
N CYS A 427 -3.37 -18.03 18.34
CA CYS A 427 -3.86 -19.16 19.13
C CYS A 427 -5.15 -18.85 19.93
N ARG A 428 -5.51 -17.57 20.12
CA ARG A 428 -6.71 -17.18 20.87
C ARG A 428 -8.00 -17.40 20.09
N ASN A 429 -7.96 -17.37 18.75
CA ASN A 429 -9.14 -17.64 17.92
C ASN A 429 -9.40 -19.15 17.73
N ASN A 430 -8.45 -20.01 18.04
CA ASN A 430 -8.60 -21.45 18.05
C ASN A 430 -9.02 -22.02 19.43
N GLY A 431 -9.48 -21.16 20.32
CA GLY A 431 -9.95 -21.59 21.62
C GLY A 431 -11.15 -22.52 21.50
N ILE A 432 -10.89 -23.82 21.51
CA ILE A 432 -11.84 -24.82 21.96
C ILE A 432 -12.21 -24.39 23.40
N ARG A 433 -13.33 -23.71 23.55
CA ARG A 433 -13.92 -23.49 24.87
C ARG A 433 -14.41 -24.84 25.34
N PHE A 434 -13.60 -25.54 26.09
CA PHE A 434 -14.12 -26.61 26.94
C PHE A 434 -15.10 -25.95 27.92
N LYS A 435 -16.40 -26.10 27.66
CA LYS A 435 -17.40 -25.95 28.74
C LYS A 435 -17.11 -27.10 29.69
N ALA A 436 -16.53 -26.79 30.83
CA ALA A 436 -16.62 -27.68 31.96
C ALA A 436 -18.10 -27.83 32.28
N THR A 437 -18.63 -29.03 32.12
CA THR A 437 -19.94 -29.44 32.57
C THR A 437 -19.92 -29.59 34.09
#